data_5eb923e16b429c4b9d0f155520bd222f
#
_entry.id   5eb923e16b429c4b9d0f155520bd222f
#
_cell.length_a   1.000
_cell.length_b   1.000
_cell.length_c   1.000
_cell.angle_alpha   90.00
_cell.angle_beta   90.00
_cell.angle_gamma   90.00
#
_symmetry.space_group_name_H-M   'P 1'
#
loop_
_entity.id
_entity.type
_entity.pdbx_description
1 polymer ?
#
loop_
_entity_poly.entity_id
_entity_poly.type
_entity_poly.pdbx_seq_one_letter_code
_entity_poly.pdbx_strand_id
1 'polypeptide(L)'
;MALGVAITDAVKDIPAKNERVRKMRDRLIEGLLKIPESRLNGDTEHRLAGNVNISVRGVEGESMLLSLDLQGVAASSGSACTSGSLDPSHVLLSLGLPHEVAHGSLRLSINDENTEEDVDYILEVLPPIVKHLRSMSPLWERICRTENIHDYT
;
A
#
# COMPACT_ATOMS: atom_id res chain seq x y z
N MET A 1 8.91 5.01 34.46
CA MET A 1 7.59 5.69 34.59
C MET A 1 6.99 6.04 33.23
N ALA A 2 7.68 6.63 32.27
CA ALA A 2 7.12 7.02 30.98
C ALA A 2 6.49 5.85 30.19
N LEU A 3 7.16 4.70 30.07
CA LEU A 3 6.64 3.52 29.37
C LEU A 3 5.35 3.00 29.99
N GLY A 4 5.25 2.98 31.33
CA GLY A 4 4.02 2.52 32.02
C GLY A 4 2.82 3.41 31.73
N VAL A 5 3.01 4.73 31.69
CA VAL A 5 1.97 5.70 31.32
C VAL A 5 1.57 5.48 29.87
N ALA A 6 2.53 5.40 28.95
CA ALA A 6 2.28 5.19 27.53
C ALA A 6 1.50 3.90 27.24
N ILE A 7 1.87 2.79 27.90
CA ILE A 7 1.13 1.51 27.77
C ILE A 7 -0.31 1.66 28.31
N THR A 8 -0.47 2.30 29.47
CA THR A 8 -1.80 2.51 30.07
C THR A 8 -2.69 3.34 29.15
N ASP A 9 -2.15 4.37 28.50
CA ASP A 9 -2.90 5.18 27.56
C ASP A 9 -3.16 4.45 26.23
N ALA A 10 -2.17 3.69 25.74
CA ALA A 10 -2.30 2.93 24.50
C ALA A 10 -3.41 1.85 24.58
N VAL A 11 -3.62 1.21 25.74
CA VAL A 11 -4.64 0.17 25.89
C VAL A 11 -6.05 0.72 26.17
N LYS A 12 -6.19 2.03 26.44
CA LYS A 12 -7.50 2.63 26.62
C LYS A 12 -8.26 2.63 25.28
N ASP A 13 -9.50 2.16 25.34
CA ASP A 13 -10.44 2.22 24.23
C ASP A 13 -9.97 1.50 22.92
N ILE A 14 -9.03 0.53 23.02
CA ILE A 14 -8.56 -0.25 21.87
C ILE A 14 -9.72 -0.75 20.99
N PRO A 15 -10.82 -1.32 21.51
CA PRO A 15 -11.90 -1.79 20.64
C PRO A 15 -12.53 -0.68 19.79
N ALA A 16 -12.82 0.47 20.38
CA ALA A 16 -13.44 1.60 19.67
C ALA A 16 -12.48 2.22 18.64
N LYS A 17 -11.20 2.41 19.03
CA LYS A 17 -10.16 2.88 18.13
C LYS A 17 -9.97 1.95 16.94
N ASN A 18 -9.84 0.65 17.19
CA ASN A 18 -9.68 -0.36 16.15
C ASN A 18 -10.88 -0.42 15.20
N GLU A 19 -12.09 -0.24 15.70
CA GLU A 19 -13.29 -0.23 14.85
C GLU A 19 -13.29 0.96 13.89
N ARG A 20 -12.91 2.15 14.37
CA ARG A 20 -12.77 3.34 13.51
C ARG A 20 -11.68 3.16 12.47
N VAL A 21 -10.50 2.72 12.89
CA VAL A 21 -9.35 2.49 12.01
C VAL A 21 -9.67 1.42 10.96
N ARG A 22 -10.38 0.35 11.35
CA ARG A 22 -10.81 -0.70 10.44
C ARG A 22 -11.70 -0.15 9.32
N LYS A 23 -12.65 0.71 9.63
CA LYS A 23 -13.53 1.32 8.62
C LYS A 23 -12.73 2.15 7.61
N MET A 24 -11.81 2.98 8.08
CA MET A 24 -10.91 3.74 7.22
C MET A 24 -10.03 2.82 6.35
N ARG A 25 -9.46 1.76 6.94
CA ARG A 25 -8.69 0.75 6.24
C ARG A 25 -9.49 0.08 5.12
N ASP A 26 -10.71 -0.36 5.43
CA ASP A 26 -11.55 -1.10 4.47
C ASP A 26 -11.93 -0.20 3.30
N ARG A 27 -12.29 1.06 3.59
CA ARG A 27 -12.53 2.08 2.56
C ARG A 27 -11.31 2.34 1.70
N LEU A 28 -10.14 2.45 2.31
CA LEU A 28 -8.87 2.62 1.59
C LEU A 28 -8.58 1.43 0.69
N ILE A 29 -8.72 0.20 1.19
CA ILE A 29 -8.54 -1.02 0.40
C ILE A 29 -9.51 -1.04 -0.79
N GLU A 30 -10.80 -0.79 -0.56
CA GLU A 30 -11.80 -0.79 -1.62
C GLU A 30 -11.48 0.25 -2.71
N GLY A 31 -11.04 1.43 -2.31
CA GLY A 31 -10.66 2.47 -3.26
C GLY A 31 -9.40 2.13 -4.06
N LEU A 32 -8.37 1.61 -3.39
CA LEU A 32 -7.12 1.24 -4.04
C LEU A 32 -7.26 0.05 -4.99
N LEU A 33 -8.17 -0.89 -4.70
CA LEU A 33 -8.45 -2.01 -5.60
C LEU A 33 -9.20 -1.61 -6.87
N LYS A 34 -9.65 -0.36 -6.99
CA LYS A 34 -10.16 0.20 -8.26
C LYS A 34 -9.03 0.55 -9.23
N ILE A 35 -7.79 0.64 -8.76
CA ILE A 35 -6.63 0.78 -9.64
C ILE A 35 -6.49 -0.54 -10.42
N PRO A 36 -6.53 -0.51 -11.76
CA PRO A 36 -6.40 -1.72 -12.56
C PRO A 36 -5.11 -2.48 -12.25
N GLU A 37 -5.15 -3.81 -12.30
CA GLU A 37 -4.01 -4.67 -12.00
C GLU A 37 -3.38 -4.44 -10.61
N SER A 38 -4.21 -3.98 -9.66
CA SER A 38 -3.87 -3.96 -8.24
C SER A 38 -4.44 -5.18 -7.53
N ARG A 39 -3.79 -5.59 -6.45
CA ARG A 39 -4.26 -6.67 -5.59
C ARG A 39 -3.95 -6.40 -4.12
N LEU A 40 -4.82 -6.88 -3.25
CA LEU A 40 -4.56 -6.90 -1.81
C LEU A 40 -3.63 -8.06 -1.46
N ASN A 41 -2.63 -7.80 -0.63
CA ASN A 41 -1.74 -8.81 -0.09
C ASN A 41 -2.19 -9.24 1.31
N GLY A 42 -2.15 -10.55 1.56
CA GLY A 42 -2.62 -11.15 2.81
C GLY A 42 -4.13 -11.38 2.86
N ASP A 43 -4.60 -11.80 4.02
CA ASP A 43 -6.00 -12.13 4.26
C ASP A 43 -6.88 -10.87 4.31
N THR A 44 -8.13 -10.97 3.86
CA THR A 44 -9.07 -9.84 3.82
C THR A 44 -9.67 -9.52 5.19
N GLU A 45 -9.90 -10.54 6.02
CA GLU A 45 -10.57 -10.41 7.31
C GLU A 45 -9.56 -10.44 8.47
N HIS A 46 -8.62 -11.40 8.45
CA HIS A 46 -7.64 -11.63 9.50
C HIS A 46 -6.40 -10.77 9.31
N ARG A 47 -6.54 -9.46 9.53
CA ARG A 47 -5.46 -8.48 9.44
C ARG A 47 -5.53 -7.42 10.53
N LEU A 48 -4.41 -6.76 10.78
CA LEU A 48 -4.35 -5.62 11.69
C LEU A 48 -5.29 -4.51 11.24
N ALA A 49 -5.91 -3.82 12.19
CA ALA A 49 -6.90 -2.78 11.91
C ALA A 49 -6.38 -1.69 10.98
N GLY A 50 -5.14 -1.26 11.14
CA GLY A 50 -4.55 -0.16 10.36
C GLY A 50 -3.57 -0.58 9.27
N ASN A 51 -3.53 -1.86 8.86
CA ASN A 51 -2.58 -2.31 7.84
C ASN A 51 -3.23 -2.48 6.47
N VAL A 52 -2.75 -1.75 5.49
CA VAL A 52 -3.06 -1.93 4.06
C VAL A 52 -1.78 -2.30 3.34
N ASN A 53 -1.77 -3.42 2.67
CA ASN A 53 -0.66 -3.82 1.81
C ASN A 53 -1.22 -4.27 0.47
N ILE A 54 -0.87 -3.56 -0.58
CA ILE A 54 -1.28 -3.85 -1.96
C ILE A 54 -0.05 -4.06 -2.83
N SER A 55 -0.23 -4.75 -3.94
CA SER A 55 0.72 -4.75 -5.05
C SER A 55 0.04 -4.22 -6.30
N VAL A 56 0.76 -3.38 -7.04
CA VAL A 56 0.31 -2.78 -8.31
C VAL A 56 1.26 -3.22 -9.41
N ARG A 57 0.76 -3.96 -10.39
CA ARG A 57 1.59 -4.47 -11.50
C ARG A 57 2.07 -3.33 -12.41
N GLY A 58 3.27 -3.49 -12.92
CA GLY A 58 3.87 -2.58 -13.91
C GLY A 58 4.49 -1.32 -13.33
N VAL A 59 4.58 -1.21 -12.00
CA VAL A 59 5.26 -0.12 -11.31
C VAL A 59 6.20 -0.68 -10.24
N GLU A 60 7.17 0.11 -9.84
CA GLU A 60 8.08 -0.21 -8.74
C GLU A 60 7.66 0.50 -7.45
N GLY A 61 7.72 -0.22 -6.33
CA GLY A 61 7.34 0.30 -5.02
C GLY A 61 8.11 1.56 -4.63
N GLU A 62 9.42 1.61 -4.85
CA GLU A 62 10.24 2.79 -4.55
C GLU A 62 9.81 4.02 -5.34
N SER A 63 9.50 3.86 -6.63
CA SER A 63 9.01 4.96 -7.46
C SER A 63 7.65 5.49 -6.97
N MET A 64 6.78 4.60 -6.50
CA MET A 64 5.53 5.00 -5.83
C MET A 64 5.81 5.75 -4.52
N LEU A 65 6.75 5.28 -3.69
CA LEU A 65 7.11 5.94 -2.42
C LEU A 65 7.62 7.34 -2.65
N LEU A 66 8.58 7.51 -3.57
CA LEU A 66 9.13 8.83 -3.90
C LEU A 66 8.05 9.79 -4.40
N SER A 67 7.14 9.28 -5.26
CA SER A 67 6.05 10.09 -5.78
C SER A 67 5.04 10.48 -4.69
N LEU A 68 4.73 9.57 -3.75
CA LEU A 68 3.86 9.83 -2.61
C LEU A 68 4.51 10.81 -1.62
N ASP A 69 5.81 10.69 -1.36
CA ASP A 69 6.56 11.60 -0.48
C ASP A 69 6.51 13.05 -1.00
N LEU A 70 6.64 13.24 -2.32
CA LEU A 70 6.47 14.55 -2.96
C LEU A 70 5.04 15.12 -2.80
N GLN A 71 4.06 14.28 -2.52
CA GLN A 71 2.69 14.67 -2.19
C GLN A 71 2.44 14.75 -0.68
N GLY A 72 3.48 14.61 0.15
CA GLY A 72 3.37 14.65 1.61
C GLY A 72 2.79 13.39 2.25
N VAL A 73 2.77 12.26 1.53
CA VAL A 73 2.26 10.98 2.04
C VAL A 73 3.42 10.04 2.34
N ALA A 74 3.61 9.73 3.62
CA ALA A 74 4.58 8.74 4.07
C ALA A 74 4.01 7.31 3.92
N ALA A 75 4.75 6.45 3.23
CA ALA A 75 4.38 5.07 2.99
C ALA A 75 5.62 4.16 3.08
N SER A 76 5.44 2.86 2.90
CA SER A 76 6.54 1.89 2.85
C SER A 76 6.36 0.93 1.68
N SER A 77 7.45 0.49 1.09
CA SER A 77 7.47 -0.64 0.16
C SER A 77 8.25 -1.79 0.78
N GLY A 78 8.00 -2.99 0.31
CA GLY A 78 8.79 -4.20 0.49
C GLY A 78 9.58 -4.32 1.79
N SER A 79 10.87 -4.51 1.65
CA SER A 79 11.81 -4.78 2.72
C SER A 79 12.62 -3.52 3.05
N ALA A 80 12.15 -2.72 4.02
CA ALA A 80 12.83 -1.49 4.44
C ALA A 80 14.23 -1.73 5.04
N CYS A 81 14.56 -2.96 5.43
CA CYS A 81 15.82 -3.31 6.10
C CYS A 81 16.94 -3.72 5.14
N THR A 82 16.66 -3.92 3.87
CA THR A 82 17.66 -4.23 2.84
C THR A 82 17.92 -3.00 1.96
N SER A 83 18.24 -1.87 2.60
CA SER A 83 18.67 -0.67 1.89
C SER A 83 19.94 -1.01 1.07
N GLY A 84 19.74 -1.21 -0.24
CA GLY A 84 20.77 -1.63 -1.19
C GLY A 84 20.49 -2.94 -1.92
N SER A 85 19.49 -3.73 -1.52
CA SER A 85 19.01 -4.87 -2.30
C SER A 85 17.72 -4.48 -3.04
N LEU A 86 17.73 -4.69 -4.35
CA LEU A 86 16.54 -4.57 -5.19
C LEU A 86 15.58 -5.76 -5.01
N ASP A 87 15.78 -6.57 -3.98
CA ASP A 87 14.95 -7.76 -3.75
C ASP A 87 13.60 -7.40 -3.14
N PRO A 88 12.52 -7.97 -3.65
CA PRO A 88 11.19 -7.78 -3.09
C PRO A 88 11.09 -8.42 -1.68
N SER A 89 10.08 -8.01 -0.93
CA SER A 89 9.83 -8.54 0.41
C SER A 89 9.77 -10.07 0.43
N HIS A 90 10.64 -10.70 1.22
CA HIS A 90 10.62 -12.16 1.42
C HIS A 90 9.28 -12.65 2.00
N VAL A 91 8.55 -11.80 2.73
CA VAL A 91 7.20 -12.11 3.22
C VAL A 91 6.24 -12.26 2.04
N LEU A 92 6.26 -11.33 1.08
CA LEU A 92 5.41 -11.40 -0.10
C LEU A 92 5.76 -12.59 -1.00
N LEU A 93 7.06 -12.89 -1.14
CA LEU A 93 7.50 -14.07 -1.87
C LEU A 93 7.02 -15.37 -1.18
N SER A 94 7.05 -15.42 0.15
CA SER A 94 6.54 -16.56 0.93
C SER A 94 5.02 -16.73 0.82
N LEU A 95 4.28 -15.66 0.49
CA LEU A 95 2.86 -15.72 0.13
C LEU A 95 2.62 -16.22 -1.30
N GLY A 96 3.69 -16.58 -2.03
CA GLY A 96 3.60 -17.09 -3.39
C GLY A 96 3.49 -16.00 -4.47
N LEU A 97 3.76 -14.74 -4.15
CA LEU A 97 3.75 -13.69 -5.14
C LEU A 97 4.98 -13.80 -6.06
N PRO A 98 4.81 -13.71 -7.39
CA PRO A 98 5.92 -13.55 -8.31
C PRO A 98 6.75 -12.30 -7.97
N HIS A 99 8.07 -12.32 -8.23
CA HIS A 99 8.97 -11.19 -8.00
C HIS A 99 8.43 -9.89 -8.60
N GLU A 100 7.98 -9.92 -9.84
CA GLU A 100 7.40 -8.79 -10.57
C GLU A 100 6.23 -8.13 -9.81
N VAL A 101 5.35 -8.94 -9.22
CA VAL A 101 4.19 -8.43 -8.46
C VAL A 101 4.62 -7.93 -7.08
N ALA A 102 5.56 -8.62 -6.44
CA ALA A 102 6.06 -8.24 -5.13
C ALA A 102 6.85 -6.93 -5.15
N HIS A 103 7.55 -6.62 -6.26
CA HIS A 103 8.25 -5.34 -6.46
C HIS A 103 7.31 -4.13 -6.46
N GLY A 104 6.10 -4.28 -7.00
CA GLY A 104 5.09 -3.22 -7.01
C GLY A 104 4.31 -3.09 -5.70
N SER A 105 4.86 -3.55 -4.58
CA SER A 105 4.15 -3.50 -3.29
C SER A 105 4.21 -2.13 -2.64
N LEU A 106 3.08 -1.76 -2.02
CA LEU A 106 2.93 -0.56 -1.21
C LEU A 106 2.24 -0.93 0.11
N ARG A 107 2.84 -0.50 1.22
CA ARG A 107 2.24 -0.65 2.55
C ARG A 107 1.90 0.72 3.13
N LEU A 108 0.64 0.88 3.46
CA LEU A 108 0.12 2.02 4.20
C LEU A 108 -0.25 1.56 5.61
N SER A 109 0.16 2.32 6.61
CA SER A 109 -0.16 2.08 8.01
C SER A 109 -0.91 3.29 8.54
N ILE A 110 -2.16 3.07 8.94
CA ILE A 110 -3.03 4.10 9.49
C ILE A 110 -3.34 3.80 10.96
N ASN A 111 -3.63 4.83 11.72
CA ASN A 111 -3.96 4.76 13.14
C ASN A 111 -5.17 5.63 13.49
N ASP A 112 -5.44 5.82 14.78
CA ASP A 112 -6.55 6.62 15.27
C ASP A 112 -6.34 8.15 15.17
N GLU A 113 -5.15 8.61 14.78
CA GLU A 113 -4.87 10.01 14.48
C GLU A 113 -5.22 10.37 13.05
N ASN A 114 -5.29 9.37 12.15
CA ASN A 114 -5.69 9.62 10.77
C ASN A 114 -7.18 9.94 10.66
N THR A 115 -7.52 10.64 9.60
CA THR A 115 -8.87 11.11 9.30
C THR A 115 -9.43 10.48 8.01
N GLU A 116 -10.73 10.65 7.77
CA GLU A 116 -11.35 10.24 6.51
C GLU A 116 -10.81 11.06 5.33
N GLU A 117 -10.46 12.32 5.58
CA GLU A 117 -9.84 13.22 4.61
C GLU A 117 -8.45 12.72 4.17
N ASP A 118 -7.67 12.14 5.09
CA ASP A 118 -6.39 11.51 4.74
C ASP A 118 -6.61 10.33 3.80
N VAL A 119 -7.65 9.52 4.05
CA VAL A 119 -8.01 8.40 3.18
C VAL A 119 -8.43 8.91 1.80
N ASP A 120 -9.28 9.94 1.74
CA ASP A 120 -9.69 10.55 0.47
C ASP A 120 -8.51 11.09 -0.30
N TYR A 121 -7.59 11.77 0.38
CA TYR A 121 -6.38 12.31 -0.24
C TYR A 121 -5.51 11.23 -0.86
N ILE A 122 -5.27 10.11 -0.17
CA ILE A 122 -4.51 8.99 -0.74
C ILE A 122 -5.22 8.41 -1.97
N LEU A 123 -6.54 8.26 -1.91
CA LEU A 123 -7.35 7.75 -3.03
C LEU A 123 -7.38 8.71 -4.23
N GLU A 124 -7.16 10.00 -4.00
CA GLU A 124 -7.05 11.00 -5.05
C GLU A 124 -5.65 11.00 -5.70
N VAL A 125 -4.57 10.94 -4.90
CA VAL A 125 -3.21 11.15 -5.40
C VAL A 125 -2.56 9.89 -5.96
N LEU A 126 -2.87 8.69 -5.44
CA LEU A 126 -2.19 7.47 -5.87
C LEU A 126 -2.55 7.01 -7.30
N PRO A 127 -3.81 7.04 -7.76
CA PRO A 127 -4.14 6.60 -9.12
C PRO A 127 -3.40 7.38 -10.22
N PRO A 128 -3.32 8.73 -10.20
CA PRO A 128 -2.54 9.47 -11.19
C PRO A 128 -1.04 9.18 -11.11
N ILE A 129 -0.49 8.93 -9.91
CA ILE A 129 0.91 8.50 -9.74
C ILE A 129 1.14 7.16 -10.47
N VAL A 130 0.29 6.16 -10.21
CA VAL A 130 0.38 4.84 -10.86
C VAL A 130 0.28 4.99 -12.38
N LYS A 131 -0.66 5.78 -12.87
CA LYS A 131 -0.82 6.05 -14.30
C LYS A 131 0.44 6.66 -14.90
N HIS A 132 1.02 7.67 -14.24
CA HIS A 132 2.25 8.31 -14.68
C HIS A 132 3.43 7.34 -14.71
N LEU A 133 3.64 6.56 -13.65
CA LEU A 133 4.72 5.59 -13.58
C LEU A 133 4.59 4.49 -14.64
N ARG A 134 3.37 4.01 -14.90
CA ARG A 134 3.10 3.03 -15.96
C ARG A 134 3.40 3.57 -17.34
N SER A 135 3.11 4.84 -17.60
CA SER A 135 3.42 5.46 -18.91
C SER A 135 4.92 5.48 -19.24
N MET A 136 5.78 5.35 -18.23
CA MET A 136 7.24 5.29 -18.37
C MET A 136 7.81 3.88 -18.20
N SER A 137 6.97 2.87 -17.94
CA SER A 137 7.39 1.51 -17.58
C SER A 137 7.46 0.59 -18.81
N PRO A 138 8.64 0.17 -19.26
CA PRO A 138 8.76 -0.85 -20.32
C PRO A 138 8.14 -2.19 -19.91
N LEU A 139 8.12 -2.47 -18.60
CA LEU A 139 7.48 -3.65 -18.05
C LEU A 139 5.97 -3.60 -18.27
N TRP A 140 5.34 -2.45 -18.00
CA TRP A 140 3.91 -2.27 -18.21
C TRP A 140 3.53 -2.38 -19.69
N GLU A 141 4.30 -1.77 -20.56
CA GLU A 141 4.11 -1.89 -22.01
C GLU A 141 4.14 -3.35 -22.48
N ARG A 142 5.11 -4.14 -21.96
CA ARG A 142 5.22 -5.57 -22.25
C ARG A 142 4.01 -6.36 -21.75
N ILE A 143 3.55 -6.10 -20.50
CA ILE A 143 2.36 -6.73 -19.90
C ILE A 143 1.13 -6.45 -20.77
N CYS A 144 0.86 -5.20 -21.11
CA CYS A 144 -0.27 -4.79 -21.94
C CYS A 144 -0.27 -5.51 -23.29
N ARG A 145 0.91 -5.60 -23.92
CA ARG A 145 1.05 -6.27 -25.22
C ARG A 145 0.82 -7.77 -25.13
N THR A 146 1.32 -8.42 -24.08
CA THR A 146 1.25 -9.90 -23.92
C THR A 146 -0.15 -10.34 -23.49
N GLU A 147 -0.79 -9.60 -22.61
CA GLU A 147 -2.09 -9.95 -22.01
C GLU A 147 -3.28 -9.25 -22.69
N ASN A 148 -3.00 -8.50 -23.77
CA ASN A 148 -4.01 -7.78 -24.56
C ASN A 148 -4.86 -6.84 -23.70
N ILE A 149 -4.22 -6.22 -22.70
CA ILE A 149 -4.86 -5.25 -21.82
C ILE A 149 -4.99 -3.94 -22.60
N HIS A 150 -6.23 -3.63 -23.02
CA HIS A 150 -6.53 -2.39 -23.72
C HIS A 150 -6.64 -1.25 -22.70
N ASP A 151 -5.67 -0.36 -22.79
CA ASP A 151 -5.69 1.04 -22.38
C ASP A 151 -6.19 1.36 -20.97
N TYR A 152 -5.26 1.33 -20.03
CA TYR A 152 -5.36 2.04 -18.74
C TYR A 152 -4.37 3.23 -18.70
N THR A 153 -4.21 3.93 -19.83
CA THR A 153 -3.45 5.19 -19.89
C THR A 153 -4.28 6.39 -19.49
#